data_46b0b9d76003220f56a05c35ef386203
#
_entry.id   46b0b9d76003220f56a05c35ef386203
#
_cell.length_a   1.000
_cell.length_b   1.000
_cell.length_c   1.000
_cell.angle_alpha   90.00
_cell.angle_beta   90.00
_cell.angle_gamma   90.00
#
_symmetry.space_group_name_H-M   'P 1'
#
loop_
_entity.id
_entity.type
_entity.pdbx_description
1 polymer ?
#
loop_
_entity_poly.entity_id
_entity_poly.type
_entity_poly.pdbx_seq_one_letter_code
_entity_poly.pdbx_strand_id
1 'polypeptide(L)'
;MYVIVQHEISNPKTFWETAKTATAALPSHLKVHQTLPNHEGTKAVCLWEAPGVDEVKKLIEGAIGNVSRNTYFAVETANAIGLPTSIRAGVTV
;
A
#
# COMPACT_ATOMS: atom_id res chain seq x y z
N MET A 1 10.67 -4.43 4.93
CA MET A 1 10.01 -3.49 5.90
C MET A 1 8.57 -3.25 5.50
N TYR A 2 7.78 -2.79 6.42
CA TYR A 2 6.41 -2.39 6.14
C TYR A 2 6.34 -0.90 5.88
N VAL A 3 5.51 -0.51 4.91
CA VAL A 3 5.34 0.87 4.47
C VAL A 3 3.85 1.19 4.43
N ILE A 4 3.47 2.31 5.02
CA ILE A 4 2.12 2.84 4.90
C ILE A 4 2.10 3.86 3.77
N VAL A 5 1.08 3.77 2.92
CA VAL A 5 0.80 4.77 1.90
C VAL A 5 -0.58 5.32 2.16
N GLN A 6 -0.68 6.64 2.24
CA GLN A 6 -1.96 7.34 2.36
C GLN A 6 -2.26 8.03 1.04
N HIS A 7 -3.44 7.77 0.49
CA HIS A 7 -3.85 8.29 -0.81
C HIS A 7 -4.96 9.31 -0.66
N GLU A 8 -4.82 10.46 -1.35
CA GLU A 8 -5.93 11.38 -1.63
C GLU A 8 -6.20 11.31 -3.13
N ILE A 9 -7.38 10.85 -3.49
CA ILE A 9 -7.69 10.38 -4.84
C ILE A 9 -8.56 11.40 -5.55
N SER A 10 -8.05 11.99 -6.66
CA SER A 10 -8.76 12.99 -7.43
C SER A 10 -9.66 12.38 -8.51
N ASN A 11 -9.33 11.18 -8.99
CA ASN A 11 -10.13 10.47 -9.99
C ASN A 11 -10.32 9.02 -9.53
N PRO A 12 -11.37 8.76 -8.73
CA PRO A 12 -11.55 7.42 -8.15
C PRO A 12 -11.67 6.30 -9.18
N LYS A 13 -12.40 6.53 -10.26
CA LYS A 13 -12.58 5.49 -11.28
C LYS A 13 -11.23 5.05 -11.85
N THR A 14 -10.44 6.00 -12.33
CA THR A 14 -9.14 5.69 -12.93
C THR A 14 -8.18 5.12 -11.88
N PHE A 15 -8.18 5.69 -10.68
CA PHE A 15 -7.32 5.19 -9.60
C PHE A 15 -7.57 3.71 -9.32
N TRP A 16 -8.83 3.34 -9.09
CA TRP A 16 -9.14 1.97 -8.67
C TRP A 16 -8.97 0.96 -9.80
N GLU A 17 -9.27 1.34 -11.04
CA GLU A 17 -9.01 0.49 -12.20
C GLU A 17 -7.51 0.24 -12.38
N THR A 18 -6.71 1.30 -12.30
CA THR A 18 -5.26 1.19 -12.46
C THR A 18 -4.63 0.43 -11.30
N ALA A 19 -5.07 0.70 -10.08
CA ALA A 19 -4.56 0.00 -8.90
C ALA A 19 -4.82 -1.50 -8.97
N LYS A 20 -5.98 -1.90 -9.44
CA LYS A 20 -6.33 -3.31 -9.61
C LYS A 20 -5.36 -4.00 -10.57
N THR A 21 -5.10 -3.37 -11.71
CA THR A 21 -4.16 -3.90 -12.70
C THR A 21 -2.74 -3.96 -12.14
N ALA A 22 -2.30 -2.90 -11.49
CA ALA A 22 -0.94 -2.82 -10.96
C ALA A 22 -0.70 -3.85 -9.86
N THR A 23 -1.66 -4.03 -8.95
CA THR A 23 -1.50 -5.00 -7.86
C THR A 23 -1.53 -6.44 -8.35
N ALA A 24 -2.17 -6.71 -9.48
CA ALA A 24 -2.19 -8.05 -10.06
C ALA A 24 -0.84 -8.43 -10.69
N ALA A 25 0.04 -7.46 -10.93
CA ALA A 25 1.31 -7.67 -11.63
C ALA A 25 2.50 -7.12 -10.87
N LEU A 26 2.49 -7.19 -9.53
CA LEU A 26 3.58 -6.66 -8.72
C LEU A 26 4.87 -7.44 -8.91
N PRO A 27 6.02 -6.75 -8.92
CA PRO A 27 7.31 -7.43 -8.84
C PRO A 27 7.41 -8.23 -7.54
N SER A 28 8.24 -9.27 -7.54
CA SER A 28 8.32 -10.21 -6.41
C SER A 28 8.80 -9.57 -5.11
N HIS A 29 9.48 -8.43 -5.18
CA HIS A 29 10.00 -7.75 -3.98
C HIS A 29 8.99 -6.79 -3.35
N LEU A 30 7.80 -6.65 -3.93
CA LEU A 30 6.75 -5.78 -3.42
C LEU A 30 5.49 -6.59 -3.14
N LYS A 31 4.86 -6.31 -2.01
CA LYS A 31 3.63 -6.98 -1.63
C LYS A 31 2.69 -5.97 -0.96
N VAL A 32 1.44 -5.93 -1.39
CA VAL A 32 0.41 -5.15 -0.71
C VAL A 32 -0.39 -6.10 0.18
N HIS A 33 -0.43 -5.79 1.47
CA HIS A 33 -1.14 -6.61 2.46
C HIS A 33 -2.56 -6.13 2.69
N GLN A 34 -2.77 -4.83 2.69
CA GLN A 34 -4.07 -4.23 2.98
C GLN A 34 -4.30 -3.02 2.11
N THR A 35 -5.53 -2.87 1.65
CA THR A 35 -6.00 -1.68 0.95
C THR A 35 -7.33 -1.30 1.58
N LEU A 36 -7.37 -0.15 2.25
CA LEU A 36 -8.50 0.25 3.08
C LEU A 36 -9.06 1.59 2.57
N PRO A 37 -10.05 1.55 1.67
CA PRO A 37 -10.64 2.77 1.14
C PRO A 37 -11.72 3.33 2.06
N ASN A 38 -11.99 4.64 1.92
CA ASN A 38 -13.20 5.21 2.51
C ASN A 38 -14.41 4.87 1.64
N HIS A 39 -15.61 5.25 2.11
CA HIS A 39 -16.85 4.88 1.41
C HIS A 39 -16.90 5.42 -0.02
N GLU A 40 -16.46 6.67 -0.23
CA GLU A 40 -16.52 7.32 -1.54
C GLU A 40 -15.38 6.89 -2.48
N GLY A 41 -14.39 6.19 -1.99
CA GLY A 41 -13.23 5.82 -2.79
C GLY A 41 -12.28 6.99 -3.09
N THR A 42 -12.40 8.10 -2.33
CA THR A 42 -11.57 9.28 -2.52
C THR A 42 -10.35 9.33 -1.61
N LYS A 43 -10.31 8.45 -0.62
CA LYS A 43 -9.16 8.29 0.28
C LYS A 43 -8.93 6.82 0.55
N ALA A 44 -7.67 6.46 0.74
CA ALA A 44 -7.33 5.09 1.09
C ALA A 44 -6.01 5.05 1.86
N VAL A 45 -5.85 3.99 2.64
CA VAL A 45 -4.58 3.66 3.30
C VAL A 45 -4.20 2.27 2.86
N CYS A 46 -2.95 2.10 2.44
CA CYS A 46 -2.43 0.80 2.03
C CYS A 46 -1.24 0.40 2.91
N LEU A 47 -1.18 -0.87 3.27
CA LEU A 47 -0.04 -1.45 3.96
C LEU A 47 0.74 -2.30 2.98
N TRP A 48 2.01 -1.95 2.79
CA TRP A 48 2.91 -2.63 1.86
C TRP A 48 4.06 -3.28 2.61
N GLU A 49 4.63 -4.30 1.99
CA GLU A 49 5.91 -4.86 2.41
C GLU A 49 6.89 -4.73 1.24
N ALA A 50 8.09 -4.20 1.53
CA ALA A 50 9.07 -3.87 0.51
C ALA A 50 10.47 -3.76 1.13
N PRO A 51 11.53 -3.75 0.31
CA PRO A 51 12.88 -3.48 0.83
C PRO A 51 13.01 -2.07 1.42
N GLY A 52 12.26 -1.10 0.91
CA GLY A 52 12.29 0.27 1.43
C GLY A 52 11.13 1.09 0.94
N VAL A 53 11.01 2.31 1.46
CA VAL A 53 9.94 3.24 1.10
C VAL A 53 10.04 3.64 -0.37
N ASP A 54 11.26 3.84 -0.87
CA ASP A 54 11.47 4.34 -2.24
C ASP A 54 10.94 3.39 -3.31
N GLU A 55 11.04 2.08 -3.08
CA GLU A 55 10.52 1.10 -4.02
C GLU A 55 9.01 1.18 -4.16
N VAL A 56 8.33 1.36 -3.03
CA VAL A 56 6.87 1.54 -3.04
C VAL A 56 6.50 2.84 -3.73
N LYS A 57 7.21 3.92 -3.40
CA LYS A 57 6.95 5.24 -3.97
C LYS A 57 7.12 5.23 -5.49
N LYS A 58 8.19 4.63 -6.00
CA LYS A 58 8.41 4.52 -7.43
C LYS A 58 7.26 3.83 -8.15
N LEU A 59 6.79 2.72 -7.61
CA LEU A 59 5.69 2.00 -8.22
C LEU A 59 4.41 2.83 -8.19
N ILE A 60 4.07 3.39 -7.04
CA ILE A 60 2.82 4.13 -6.85
C ILE A 60 2.80 5.39 -7.73
N GLU A 61 3.86 6.20 -7.69
CA GLU A 61 3.89 7.44 -8.47
C GLU A 61 3.90 7.16 -9.97
N GLY A 62 4.55 6.09 -10.40
CA GLY A 62 4.56 5.70 -11.79
C GLY A 62 3.21 5.20 -12.29
N ALA A 63 2.43 4.55 -11.44
CA ALA A 63 1.14 3.97 -11.82
C ALA A 63 -0.02 4.96 -11.68
N ILE A 64 -0.10 5.68 -10.55
CA ILE A 64 -1.27 6.46 -10.19
C ILE A 64 -0.94 7.87 -9.68
N GLY A 65 0.29 8.33 -9.84
CA GLY A 65 0.70 9.65 -9.34
C GLY A 65 -0.05 10.81 -9.97
N ASN A 66 -0.66 10.62 -11.13
CA ASN A 66 -1.43 11.65 -11.81
C ASN A 66 -2.91 11.72 -11.38
N VAL A 67 -3.38 10.74 -10.62
CA VAL A 67 -4.78 10.69 -10.16
C VAL A 67 -4.90 10.63 -8.64
N SER A 68 -3.78 10.70 -7.93
CA SER A 68 -3.78 10.72 -6.46
C SER A 68 -2.57 11.46 -5.93
N ARG A 69 -2.75 12.06 -4.74
CA ARG A 69 -1.65 12.58 -3.95
C ARG A 69 -1.34 11.57 -2.87
N ASN A 70 -0.08 11.15 -2.78
CA ASN A 70 0.30 10.03 -1.93
C ASN A 70 1.38 10.45 -0.94
N THR A 71 1.25 9.98 0.31
CA THR A 71 2.27 10.17 1.33
C THR A 71 2.71 8.81 1.84
N TYR A 72 3.97 8.70 2.25
CA TYR A 72 4.62 7.43 2.55
C TYR A 72 5.37 7.51 3.85
N PHE A 73 5.33 6.43 4.65
CA PHE A 73 6.24 6.31 5.79
C PHE A 73 6.49 4.85 6.13
N ALA A 74 7.67 4.58 6.68
CA ALA A 74 8.01 3.25 7.17
C ALA A 74 7.31 3.00 8.51
N VAL A 75 6.84 1.78 8.71
CA VAL A 75 6.21 1.37 9.97
C VAL A 75 7.30 1.01 10.97
N GLU A 76 7.15 1.50 12.21
CA GLU A 76 8.01 1.08 13.32
C GLU A 76 7.47 -0.25 13.87
N THR A 77 8.10 -1.35 13.45
CA THR A 77 7.57 -2.68 13.73
C THR A 77 7.60 -3.04 15.21
N ALA A 78 8.52 -2.47 15.96
CA ALA A 78 8.63 -2.76 17.40
C ALA A 78 7.38 -2.32 18.17
N ASN A 79 6.68 -1.30 17.68
CA ASN A 79 5.51 -0.73 18.35
C ASN A 79 4.20 -1.00 17.60
N ALA A 80 4.27 -1.67 16.45
CA ALA A 80 3.08 -1.90 15.63
C ALA A 80 2.23 -3.02 16.19
N ILE A 81 0.92 -2.92 15.98
CA ILE A 81 -0.05 -3.94 16.35
C ILE A 81 -0.85 -4.28 15.10
N GLY A 82 -1.03 -5.57 14.85
CA GLY A 82 -1.87 -6.02 13.75
C GLY A 82 -1.16 -6.22 12.41
N LEU A 83 0.17 -6.28 12.41
CA LEU A 83 0.90 -6.56 11.18
C LEU A 83 0.66 -8.01 10.74
N PRO A 84 0.59 -8.24 9.42
CA PRO A 84 0.21 -9.55 8.87
C PRO A 84 1.27 -10.62 9.01
N THR A 85 2.49 -10.28 9.35
CA THR A 85 3.58 -11.23 9.40
C THR A 85 3.45 -12.27 10.44
N SER A 86 2.68 -12.01 11.38
CA SER A 86 2.70 -13.00 12.37
C SER A 86 2.20 -14.29 11.90
N ILE A 87 2.46 -14.52 10.85
CA ILE A 87 2.25 -15.61 10.35
C ILE A 87 2.61 -16.59 10.59
N ARG A 88 3.02 -16.53 10.87
CA ARG A 88 3.22 -17.12 11.25
C ARG A 88 2.86 -17.08 12.08
N ALA A 89 2.63 -16.88 12.23
CA ALA A 89 2.25 -16.84 12.90
C ALA A 89 1.53 -16.91 13.40
N GLY A 90 1.05 -16.95 13.32
CA GLY A 90 0.46 -17.08 13.85
C GLY A 90 0.49 -17.54 14.39
N VAL A 91 0.97 -18.02 14.22
CA VAL A 91 1.18 -18.34 14.73
C VAL A 91 1.29 -18.37 15.58
N THR A 92 1.53 -18.38 15.82
CA THR A 92 1.71 -18.46 16.57
C THR A 92 1.47 -18.18 17.29
N VAL A 93 1.34 -18.04 17.47
CA VAL A 93 1.14 -17.82 18.15
C VAL A 93 0.88 -17.97 18.54
#